data_6d4cd82765aa5a0e9a5706151946198f
#
_entry.id   6d4cd82765aa5a0e9a5706151946198f
#
_cell.length_a   1.000
_cell.length_b   1.000
_cell.length_c   1.000
_cell.angle_alpha   90.00
_cell.angle_beta   90.00
_cell.angle_gamma   90.00
#
_symmetry.space_group_name_H-M   'P 1'
#
loop_
_entity.id
_entity.type
_entity.pdbx_description
1 polymer ?
#
loop_
_entity_poly.entity_id
_entity_poly.type
_entity_poly.pdbx_seq_one_letter_code
_entity_poly.pdbx_strand_id
1 'polypeptide(L)'
;KAIRSVFKVLLRGFMAGAHIAIGAAPRTVCSTGAAPIFGPGAAKLISGAVFPVGLIAIVLTGMELFTGDCMIVPMAAMMKKVTWGDVMRNWVWVYIGNFVGSLAYAYVMVIGPFVTGQPDGSMAVNAFGENAVGIAVAKILEYKAVGGAGLWSCFIKAIGCNFLVNIA
;
A
#
# COMPACT_ATOMS: atom_id res chain seq x y z
N LYS A 1 -11.21 16.81 12.69
CA LYS A 1 -10.06 17.37 11.94
C LYS A 1 -10.49 18.73 11.35
N ALA A 2 -9.74 19.82 11.62
CA ALA A 2 -9.95 21.08 10.94
C ALA A 2 -9.58 20.91 9.44
N ILE A 3 -10.27 21.65 8.56
CA ILE A 3 -9.95 21.65 7.12
C ILE A 3 -8.51 22.11 6.96
N ARG A 4 -7.65 21.19 6.48
CA ARG A 4 -6.23 21.48 6.28
C ARG A 4 -6.00 22.10 4.91
N SER A 5 -4.93 22.89 4.77
CA SER A 5 -4.50 23.36 3.45
C SER A 5 -4.15 22.17 2.54
N VAL A 6 -4.39 22.31 1.23
CA VAL A 6 -4.08 21.26 0.22
C VAL A 6 -2.64 20.78 0.35
N PHE A 7 -1.69 21.69 0.53
CA PHE A 7 -0.28 21.33 0.69
C PHE A 7 -0.03 20.40 1.88
N LYS A 8 -0.64 20.69 3.04
CA LYS A 8 -0.50 19.85 4.24
C LYS A 8 -1.11 18.45 4.04
N VAL A 9 -2.26 18.39 3.37
CA VAL A 9 -2.93 17.11 3.05
C VAL A 9 -2.07 16.30 2.08
N LEU A 10 -1.57 16.93 1.02
CA LEU A 10 -0.72 16.28 0.03
C LEU A 10 0.59 15.77 0.64
N LEU A 11 1.28 16.57 1.45
CA LEU A 11 2.51 16.17 2.11
C LEU A 11 2.29 14.99 3.07
N ARG A 12 1.23 15.04 3.89
CA ARG A 12 0.89 13.93 4.79
C ARG A 12 0.45 12.69 4.04
N GLY A 13 -0.27 12.86 2.94
CA GLY A 13 -0.62 11.77 2.02
C GLY A 13 0.63 11.16 1.39
N PHE A 14 1.56 11.95 0.91
CA PHE A 14 2.85 11.48 0.38
C PHE A 14 3.61 10.63 1.41
N MET A 15 3.76 11.14 2.62
CA MET A 15 4.42 10.40 3.71
C MET A 15 3.68 9.10 4.06
N ALA A 16 2.34 9.10 4.08
CA ALA A 16 1.56 7.89 4.32
C ALA A 16 1.78 6.84 3.22
N GLY A 17 1.78 7.25 1.95
CA GLY A 17 2.08 6.37 0.83
C GLY A 17 3.48 5.74 0.93
N ALA A 18 4.48 6.55 1.28
CA ALA A 18 5.85 6.07 1.52
C ALA A 18 5.89 5.06 2.69
N HIS A 19 5.21 5.33 3.81
CA HIS A 19 5.16 4.41 4.95
C HIS A 19 4.48 3.07 4.63
N ILE A 20 3.40 3.08 3.83
CA ILE A 20 2.80 1.82 3.35
C ILE A 20 3.77 1.03 2.49
N ALA A 21 4.51 1.70 1.61
CA ALA A 21 5.51 1.05 0.78
C ALA A 21 6.71 0.55 1.62
N ILE A 22 7.09 1.25 2.69
CA ILE A 22 8.04 0.78 3.70
C ILE A 22 7.55 -0.51 4.36
N GLY A 23 6.26 -0.65 4.66
CA GLY A 23 5.68 -1.91 5.15
C GLY A 23 5.66 -3.03 4.10
N ALA A 24 5.45 -2.68 2.82
CA ALA A 24 5.43 -3.64 1.72
C ALA A 24 6.81 -4.22 1.38
N ALA A 25 7.88 -3.45 1.55
CA ALA A 25 9.23 -3.89 1.24
C ALA A 25 9.70 -5.07 2.12
N PRO A 26 9.72 -5.00 3.46
CA PRO A 26 10.08 -6.14 4.30
C PRO A 26 9.10 -7.30 4.16
N ARG A 27 7.81 -7.05 3.89
CA ARG A 27 6.88 -8.11 3.54
C ARG A 27 7.37 -8.91 2.33
N THR A 28 7.80 -8.23 1.26
CA THR A 28 8.33 -8.86 0.05
C THR A 28 9.60 -9.67 0.36
N VAL A 29 10.54 -9.10 1.11
CA VAL A 29 11.77 -9.77 1.53
C VAL A 29 11.47 -11.02 2.36
N CYS A 30 10.66 -10.91 3.40
CA CYS A 30 10.34 -12.01 4.30
C CYS A 30 9.51 -13.14 3.66
N SER A 31 8.74 -12.82 2.61
CA SER A 31 7.98 -13.83 1.88
C SER A 31 8.79 -14.57 0.81
N THR A 32 9.96 -14.04 0.43
CA THR A 32 10.82 -14.65 -0.61
C THR A 32 11.38 -15.98 -0.11
N GLY A 33 11.10 -17.06 -0.85
CA GLY A 33 11.54 -18.41 -0.49
C GLY A 33 10.85 -19.02 0.73
N ALA A 34 9.90 -18.34 1.37
CA ALA A 34 9.26 -18.83 2.59
C ALA A 34 8.28 -19.99 2.35
N ALA A 35 7.54 -19.97 1.24
CA ALA A 35 6.51 -20.96 0.97
C ALA A 35 7.06 -22.40 0.76
N PRO A 36 8.17 -22.65 0.07
CA PRO A 36 8.79 -23.96 -0.03
C PRO A 36 9.30 -24.52 1.28
N ILE A 37 9.73 -23.65 2.22
CA ILE A 37 10.33 -24.06 3.50
C ILE A 37 9.26 -24.28 4.56
N PHE A 38 8.34 -23.33 4.73
CA PHE A 38 7.38 -23.29 5.84
C PHE A 38 5.94 -23.63 5.42
N GLY A 39 5.71 -23.85 4.11
CA GLY A 39 4.39 -23.98 3.55
C GLY A 39 3.69 -22.64 3.29
N PRO A 40 2.65 -22.62 2.41
CA PRO A 40 2.01 -21.39 1.95
C PRO A 40 1.27 -20.61 3.06
N GLY A 41 0.74 -21.30 4.07
CA GLY A 41 0.05 -20.68 5.20
C GLY A 41 1.00 -19.88 6.09
N ALA A 42 2.11 -20.49 6.51
CA ALA A 42 3.11 -19.83 7.34
C ALA A 42 3.81 -18.67 6.59
N ALA A 43 4.09 -18.84 5.29
CA ALA A 43 4.63 -17.77 4.47
C ALA A 43 3.69 -16.53 4.41
N LYS A 44 2.37 -16.76 4.32
CA LYS A 44 1.38 -15.69 4.39
C LYS A 44 1.30 -15.05 5.77
N LEU A 45 1.41 -15.83 6.85
CA LEU A 45 1.43 -15.32 8.21
C LEU A 45 2.65 -14.44 8.46
N ILE A 46 3.84 -14.89 8.08
CA ILE A 46 5.09 -14.10 8.18
C ILE A 46 4.95 -12.78 7.40
N SER A 47 4.50 -12.87 6.16
CA SER A 47 4.26 -11.72 5.30
C SER A 47 3.26 -10.73 5.90
N GLY A 48 2.18 -11.25 6.51
CA GLY A 48 1.14 -10.46 7.17
C GLY A 48 1.60 -9.84 8.49
N ALA A 49 2.47 -10.50 9.24
CA ALA A 49 2.98 -10.00 10.52
C ALA A 49 3.96 -8.82 10.35
N VAL A 50 4.69 -8.76 9.25
CA VAL A 50 5.68 -7.71 9.00
C VAL A 50 5.05 -6.46 8.36
N PHE A 51 4.05 -6.63 7.52
CA PHE A 51 3.41 -5.52 6.80
C PHE A 51 2.85 -4.40 7.70
N PRO A 52 2.24 -4.68 8.88
CA PRO A 52 1.64 -3.64 9.73
C PRO A 52 2.59 -2.56 10.21
N VAL A 53 3.90 -2.74 10.13
CA VAL A 53 4.87 -1.70 10.53
C VAL A 53 4.64 -0.38 9.81
N GLY A 54 4.25 -0.44 8.52
CA GLY A 54 3.90 0.74 7.74
C GLY A 54 2.63 1.43 8.24
N LEU A 55 1.59 0.66 8.56
CA LEU A 55 0.34 1.19 9.10
C LEU A 55 0.53 1.78 10.50
N ILE A 56 1.27 1.10 11.37
CA ILE A 56 1.61 1.60 12.72
C ILE A 56 2.33 2.95 12.62
N ALA A 57 3.31 3.08 11.73
CA ALA A 57 4.02 4.33 11.51
C ALA A 57 3.08 5.45 11.06
N ILE A 58 2.11 5.18 10.18
CA ILE A 58 1.10 6.15 9.73
C ILE A 58 0.22 6.61 10.90
N VAL A 59 -0.26 5.68 11.71
CA VAL A 59 -1.13 5.99 12.85
C VAL A 59 -0.39 6.83 13.89
N LEU A 60 0.81 6.40 14.29
CA LEU A 60 1.62 7.11 15.29
C LEU A 60 2.05 8.49 14.84
N THR A 61 2.37 8.68 13.55
CA THR A 61 2.78 9.98 13.01
C THR A 61 1.60 10.85 12.57
N GLY A 62 0.37 10.30 12.59
CA GLY A 62 -0.85 11.00 12.20
C GLY A 62 -0.89 11.41 10.74
N MET A 63 -0.30 10.62 9.85
CA MET A 63 -0.32 10.85 8.40
C MET A 63 -1.72 10.56 7.82
N GLU A 64 -1.96 11.07 6.61
CA GLU A 64 -3.26 10.94 5.95
C GLU A 64 -3.23 9.71 5.01
N LEU A 65 -3.90 8.64 5.41
CA LEU A 65 -4.06 7.44 4.59
C LEU A 65 -5.46 7.39 4.00
N PHE A 66 -5.55 7.25 2.68
CA PHE A 66 -6.80 7.27 1.93
C PHE A 66 -7.84 6.29 2.47
N THR A 67 -7.44 5.06 2.77
CA THR A 67 -8.35 4.03 3.31
C THR A 67 -8.95 4.45 4.65
N GLY A 68 -8.18 4.99 5.58
CA GLY A 68 -8.68 5.50 6.86
C GLY A 68 -9.54 6.76 6.68
N ASP A 69 -9.17 7.64 5.76
CA ASP A 69 -9.93 8.85 5.47
C ASP A 69 -11.28 8.54 4.77
N CYS A 70 -11.42 7.39 4.12
CA CYS A 70 -12.69 6.91 3.58
C CYS A 70 -13.74 6.66 4.69
N MET A 71 -13.34 6.43 5.91
CA MET A 71 -14.22 6.28 7.07
C MET A 71 -14.31 7.59 7.88
N ILE A 72 -13.17 8.15 8.29
CA ILE A 72 -13.12 9.23 9.28
C ILE A 72 -13.73 10.53 8.74
N VAL A 73 -13.46 10.88 7.48
CA VAL A 73 -13.91 12.17 6.91
C VAL A 73 -15.41 12.18 6.62
N PRO A 74 -16.02 11.12 6.01
CA PRO A 74 -17.46 11.01 5.90
C PRO A 74 -18.19 11.01 7.26
N MET A 75 -17.65 10.33 8.28
CA MET A 75 -18.24 10.40 9.62
C MET A 75 -18.30 11.84 10.14
N ALA A 76 -17.25 12.64 9.91
CA ALA A 76 -17.25 14.05 10.27
C ALA A 76 -18.30 14.85 9.47
N ALA A 77 -18.54 14.49 8.19
CA ALA A 77 -19.59 15.11 7.38
C ALA A 77 -21.00 14.75 7.87
N MET A 78 -21.24 13.48 8.22
CA MET A 78 -22.51 13.03 8.83
C MET A 78 -22.78 13.74 10.16
N MET A 79 -21.74 14.02 10.94
CA MET A 79 -21.81 14.82 12.17
C MET A 79 -21.89 16.34 11.89
N LYS A 80 -22.05 16.78 10.63
CA LYS A 80 -22.12 18.18 10.20
C LYS A 80 -20.89 19.04 10.60
N LYS A 81 -19.73 18.42 10.82
CA LYS A 81 -18.48 19.12 11.17
C LYS A 81 -17.69 19.59 9.95
N VAL A 82 -17.95 19.01 8.80
CA VAL A 82 -17.36 19.35 7.48
C VAL A 82 -18.43 19.14 6.41
N THR A 83 -18.21 19.71 5.20
CA THR A 83 -19.12 19.53 4.07
C THR A 83 -18.75 18.30 3.25
N TRP A 84 -19.69 17.78 2.45
CA TRP A 84 -19.37 16.69 1.50
C TRP A 84 -18.38 17.13 0.41
N GLY A 85 -18.33 18.42 0.09
CA GLY A 85 -17.30 18.99 -0.78
C GLY A 85 -15.90 18.86 -0.18
N ASP A 86 -15.78 19.04 1.14
CA ASP A 86 -14.51 18.83 1.86
C ASP A 86 -14.09 17.37 1.87
N VAL A 87 -15.04 16.43 1.96
CA VAL A 87 -14.78 14.98 1.86
C VAL A 87 -14.15 14.66 0.51
N MET A 88 -14.79 15.08 -0.59
CA MET A 88 -14.30 14.83 -1.95
C MET A 88 -12.92 15.46 -2.18
N ARG A 89 -12.74 16.69 -1.73
CA ARG A 89 -11.47 17.39 -1.82
C ARG A 89 -10.35 16.65 -1.04
N ASN A 90 -10.64 16.19 0.18
CA ASN A 90 -9.69 15.43 0.99
C ASN A 90 -9.31 14.12 0.28
N TRP A 91 -10.28 13.37 -0.20
CA TRP A 91 -10.04 12.10 -0.88
C TRP A 91 -9.14 12.24 -2.11
N VAL A 92 -9.40 13.24 -2.95
CA VAL A 92 -8.58 13.47 -4.16
C VAL A 92 -7.13 13.75 -3.78
N TRP A 93 -6.88 14.68 -2.88
CA TRP A 93 -5.52 15.07 -2.54
C TRP A 93 -4.75 14.02 -1.71
N VAL A 94 -5.44 13.32 -0.81
CA VAL A 94 -4.84 12.21 -0.07
C VAL A 94 -4.50 11.06 -1.01
N TYR A 95 -5.40 10.70 -1.92
CA TYR A 95 -5.15 9.66 -2.92
C TYR A 95 -3.93 9.96 -3.79
N ILE A 96 -3.84 11.18 -4.34
CA ILE A 96 -2.68 11.62 -5.13
C ILE A 96 -1.41 11.55 -4.28
N GLY A 97 -1.43 12.06 -3.06
CA GLY A 97 -0.30 12.01 -2.15
C GLY A 97 0.16 10.58 -1.86
N ASN A 98 -0.77 9.68 -1.49
CA ASN A 98 -0.47 8.27 -1.23
C ASN A 98 0.13 7.59 -2.47
N PHE A 99 -0.43 7.83 -3.64
CA PHE A 99 0.05 7.26 -4.90
C PHE A 99 1.48 7.70 -5.20
N VAL A 100 1.76 9.00 -5.17
CA VAL A 100 3.10 9.53 -5.44
C VAL A 100 4.11 9.07 -4.40
N GLY A 101 3.73 9.05 -3.11
CA GLY A 101 4.59 8.59 -2.03
C GLY A 101 4.97 7.11 -2.15
N SER A 102 4.01 6.26 -2.49
CA SER A 102 4.28 4.83 -2.70
C SER A 102 5.14 4.58 -3.93
N LEU A 103 4.93 5.31 -5.04
CA LEU A 103 5.78 5.22 -6.22
C LEU A 103 7.22 5.67 -5.93
N ALA A 104 7.39 6.78 -5.21
CA ALA A 104 8.72 7.28 -4.85
C ALA A 104 9.51 6.23 -4.04
N TYR A 105 8.88 5.59 -3.05
CA TYR A 105 9.55 4.56 -2.26
C TYR A 105 9.75 3.27 -3.06
N ALA A 106 8.78 2.86 -3.89
CA ALA A 106 8.94 1.71 -4.78
C ALA A 106 10.13 1.90 -5.74
N TYR A 107 10.33 3.11 -6.26
CA TYR A 107 11.48 3.44 -7.09
C TYR A 107 12.80 3.23 -6.31
N VAL A 108 12.90 3.69 -5.06
CA VAL A 108 14.07 3.45 -4.21
C VAL A 108 14.35 1.97 -4.03
N MET A 109 13.31 1.14 -3.84
CA MET A 109 13.47 -0.31 -3.70
C MET A 109 13.95 -0.97 -4.99
N VAL A 110 13.47 -0.50 -6.15
CA VAL A 110 13.85 -1.06 -7.46
C VAL A 110 15.30 -0.75 -7.81
N ILE A 111 15.82 0.45 -7.51
CA ILE A 111 17.20 0.83 -7.82
C ILE A 111 18.21 0.42 -6.74
N GLY A 112 17.76 -0.01 -5.58
CA GLY A 112 18.59 -0.39 -4.44
C GLY A 112 18.38 -1.85 -4.03
N PRO A 113 17.57 -2.17 -3.02
CA PRO A 113 17.53 -3.49 -2.40
C PRO A 113 17.07 -4.65 -3.32
N PHE A 114 16.36 -4.35 -4.41
CA PHE A 114 15.79 -5.39 -5.30
C PHE A 114 16.68 -5.72 -6.50
N VAL A 115 17.86 -5.15 -6.56
CA VAL A 115 18.87 -5.44 -7.58
C VAL A 115 20.21 -5.79 -6.92
N THR A 116 21.07 -6.46 -7.67
CA THR A 116 22.43 -6.84 -7.26
C THR A 116 23.39 -6.56 -8.39
N GLY A 117 24.54 -6.01 -8.09
CA GLY A 117 25.62 -5.80 -9.06
C GLY A 117 26.17 -7.13 -9.60
N GLN A 118 26.42 -7.17 -10.91
CA GLN A 118 27.02 -8.30 -11.61
C GLN A 118 28.52 -8.05 -11.82
N PRO A 119 29.33 -9.11 -12.04
CA PRO A 119 30.76 -8.97 -12.31
C PRO A 119 31.12 -8.17 -13.55
N ASP A 120 30.17 -8.03 -14.51
CA ASP A 120 30.30 -7.24 -15.74
C ASP A 120 29.97 -5.74 -15.53
N GLY A 121 29.66 -5.33 -14.30
CA GLY A 121 29.27 -3.98 -13.97
C GLY A 121 27.80 -3.64 -14.20
N SER A 122 26.99 -4.59 -14.69
CA SER A 122 25.54 -4.42 -14.83
C SER A 122 24.79 -4.63 -13.50
N MET A 123 23.52 -4.22 -13.45
CA MET A 123 22.62 -4.50 -12.34
C MET A 123 21.57 -5.51 -12.78
N ALA A 124 21.41 -6.59 -12.01
CA ALA A 124 20.38 -7.60 -12.25
C ALA A 124 19.35 -7.62 -11.12
N VAL A 125 18.11 -7.96 -11.47
CA VAL A 125 17.03 -8.17 -10.50
C VAL A 125 17.40 -9.38 -9.63
N ASN A 126 17.35 -9.23 -8.32
CA ASN A 126 17.61 -10.32 -7.38
C ASN A 126 16.30 -11.06 -6.99
N ALA A 127 16.40 -12.10 -6.17
CA ALA A 127 15.26 -12.92 -5.75
C ALA A 127 14.14 -12.09 -5.07
N PHE A 128 14.46 -11.02 -4.38
CA PHE A 128 13.47 -10.12 -3.77
C PHE A 128 12.72 -9.31 -4.83
N GLY A 129 13.45 -8.83 -5.85
CA GLY A 129 12.86 -8.11 -6.98
C GLY A 129 11.97 -9.03 -7.84
N GLU A 130 12.41 -10.27 -8.10
CA GLU A 130 11.58 -11.27 -8.78
C GLU A 130 10.30 -11.58 -8.02
N ASN A 131 10.36 -11.72 -6.70
CA ASN A 131 9.17 -11.89 -5.87
C ASN A 131 8.25 -10.68 -5.93
N ALA A 132 8.79 -9.45 -5.94
CA ALA A 132 8.00 -8.22 -6.10
C ALA A 132 7.25 -8.20 -7.45
N VAL A 133 7.91 -8.59 -8.54
CA VAL A 133 7.29 -8.74 -9.87
C VAL A 133 6.19 -9.79 -9.84
N GLY A 134 6.45 -10.97 -9.25
CA GLY A 134 5.46 -12.03 -9.09
C GLY A 134 4.21 -11.57 -8.33
N ILE A 135 4.38 -10.81 -7.25
CA ILE A 135 3.27 -10.21 -6.49
C ILE A 135 2.47 -9.24 -7.37
N ALA A 136 3.12 -8.41 -8.19
CA ALA A 136 2.45 -7.46 -9.06
C ALA A 136 1.67 -8.19 -10.17
N VAL A 137 2.26 -9.20 -10.80
CA VAL A 137 1.60 -10.06 -11.80
C VAL A 137 0.34 -10.70 -11.23
N ALA A 138 0.44 -11.36 -10.07
CA ALA A 138 -0.69 -12.01 -9.41
C ALA A 138 -1.81 -11.04 -9.03
N LYS A 139 -1.49 -9.81 -8.72
CA LYS A 139 -2.49 -8.80 -8.32
C LYS A 139 -3.14 -8.04 -9.48
N ILE A 140 -2.53 -8.02 -10.64
CA ILE A 140 -2.99 -7.21 -11.78
C ILE A 140 -3.30 -8.10 -12.98
N LEU A 141 -2.31 -8.85 -13.48
CA LEU A 141 -2.44 -9.57 -14.75
C LEU A 141 -3.32 -10.81 -14.63
N GLU A 142 -3.20 -11.57 -13.54
CA GLU A 142 -4.03 -12.78 -13.33
C GLU A 142 -5.53 -12.44 -13.23
N TYR A 143 -5.89 -11.38 -12.49
CA TYR A 143 -7.29 -10.94 -12.43
C TYR A 143 -7.80 -10.43 -13.77
N LYS A 144 -6.95 -9.71 -14.53
CA LYS A 144 -7.29 -9.23 -15.87
C LYS A 144 -7.48 -10.39 -16.84
N ALA A 145 -6.65 -11.42 -16.76
CA ALA A 145 -6.72 -12.60 -17.64
C ALA A 145 -8.04 -13.39 -17.48
N VAL A 146 -8.62 -13.41 -16.28
CA VAL A 146 -9.92 -14.06 -16.00
C VAL A 146 -11.11 -13.20 -16.49
N GLY A 147 -10.88 -11.95 -16.87
CA GLY A 147 -11.91 -11.05 -17.35
C GLY A 147 -12.85 -10.53 -16.25
N GLY A 148 -14.14 -10.36 -16.57
CA GLY A 148 -15.12 -9.75 -15.64
C GLY A 148 -15.25 -10.46 -14.31
N ALA A 149 -15.24 -11.79 -14.29
CA ALA A 149 -15.32 -12.58 -13.04
C ALA A 149 -14.07 -12.37 -12.15
N GLY A 150 -12.89 -12.25 -12.77
CA GLY A 150 -11.65 -11.92 -12.06
C GLY A 150 -11.71 -10.54 -11.42
N LEU A 151 -12.15 -9.53 -12.18
CA LEU A 151 -12.32 -8.16 -11.68
C LEU A 151 -13.34 -8.08 -10.54
N TRP A 152 -14.46 -8.82 -10.65
CA TRP A 152 -15.45 -8.91 -9.57
C TRP A 152 -14.86 -9.53 -8.30
N SER A 153 -14.13 -10.64 -8.43
CA SER A 153 -13.41 -11.26 -7.31
C SER A 153 -12.43 -10.31 -6.65
N CYS A 154 -11.66 -9.56 -7.46
CA CYS A 154 -10.73 -8.55 -6.96
C CYS A 154 -11.47 -7.45 -6.17
N PHE A 155 -12.60 -6.96 -6.70
CA PHE A 155 -13.42 -5.94 -6.05
C PHE A 155 -13.96 -6.39 -4.68
N ILE A 156 -14.51 -7.61 -4.58
CA ILE A 156 -15.00 -8.15 -3.31
C ILE A 156 -13.84 -8.30 -2.28
N LYS A 157 -12.68 -8.78 -2.73
CA LYS A 157 -11.49 -8.87 -1.86
C LYS A 157 -11.00 -7.49 -1.41
N ALA A 158 -11.09 -6.47 -2.26
CA ALA A 158 -10.74 -5.11 -1.91
C ALA A 158 -11.68 -4.54 -0.84
N ILE A 159 -12.99 -4.79 -0.92
CA ILE A 159 -13.95 -4.41 0.14
C ILE A 159 -13.55 -5.04 1.47
N GLY A 160 -13.31 -6.36 1.51
CA GLY A 160 -12.90 -7.05 2.74
C GLY A 160 -11.58 -6.51 3.32
N CYS A 161 -10.60 -6.25 2.46
CA CYS A 161 -9.32 -5.67 2.88
C CYS A 161 -9.51 -4.28 3.51
N ASN A 162 -10.23 -3.37 2.83
CA ASN A 162 -10.44 -2.01 3.35
C ASN A 162 -11.31 -2.00 4.62
N PHE A 163 -12.27 -2.92 4.74
CA PHE A 163 -13.04 -3.07 5.97
C PHE A 163 -12.14 -3.38 7.17
N LEU A 164 -11.20 -4.33 7.02
CA LEU A 164 -10.26 -4.68 8.09
C LEU A 164 -9.31 -3.52 8.43
N VAL A 165 -8.83 -2.78 7.43
CA VAL A 165 -7.98 -1.60 7.67
C VAL A 165 -8.73 -0.50 8.44
N ASN A 166 -10.03 -0.35 8.25
CA ASN A 166 -10.83 0.66 8.94
C ASN A 166 -11.24 0.25 10.37
N ILE A 167 -11.17 -1.04 10.70
CA ILE A 167 -11.40 -1.52 12.08
C ILE A 167 -10.12 -1.38 12.94
N ALA A 168 -8.95 -1.53 12.33
CA ALA A 168 -7.66 -1.44 13.02
C ALA A 168 -7.33 0.00 13.43
#